data_347b509c081227ca1f104da8581cf4fb
#
_entry.id   347b509c081227ca1f104da8581cf4fb
#
_cell.length_a   1.000
_cell.length_b   1.000
_cell.length_c   1.000
_cell.angle_alpha   90.00
_cell.angle_beta   90.00
_cell.angle_gamma   90.00
#
_symmetry.space_group_name_H-M   'P 1'
#
loop_
_entity.id
_entity.type
_entity.pdbx_description
1 polymer ?
#
loop_
_entity_poly.entity_id
_entity_poly.type
_entity_poly.pdbx_seq_one_letter_code
_entity_poly.pdbx_strand_id
1 'polypeptide(L)'
;MRIGFNTGAFDNKYAEPECITPMEQPVPRRSVVQVYFAERNMKLAYYNDRFDLKCGDLVYVDGKLEGILGRVTEVSYNFKIKVSDYKRVIALVDTNVKGQFFMAGSHFASFDRNALPAAKIINWFKAPSDEEEEFVSGNDDTAFLLENLNEMNVSSAAAERGHKYYMENRVRYICIDGTHGYAIVEGSKAYEVEFQYNNGEISGLTCSCFCSGSCKHQFATMLQLRETLEIIDNQYAEEYSRTGYFAAVHKGTLFAFAVDGKDRGSLVL
;
A
#
# COMPACT_ATOMS: atom_id res chain seq x y z
N MET A 1 43.41 11.04 64.10
CA MET A 1 42.56 11.34 62.92
C MET A 1 41.76 10.09 62.58
N ARG A 2 40.48 9.97 63.00
CA ARG A 2 39.61 8.81 62.73
C ARG A 2 38.64 9.20 61.63
N ILE A 3 38.63 8.46 60.53
CA ILE A 3 37.70 8.62 59.43
C ILE A 3 36.60 7.59 59.69
N GLY A 4 35.36 8.02 60.01
CA GLY A 4 34.19 7.18 60.13
C GLY A 4 33.47 7.08 58.81
N PHE A 5 33.24 5.87 58.29
CA PHE A 5 32.34 5.59 57.18
C PHE A 5 30.92 5.45 57.70
N ASN A 6 30.02 6.30 57.21
CA ASN A 6 28.60 6.24 57.51
C ASN A 6 27.94 5.33 56.48
N THR A 7 27.55 4.11 56.87
CA THR A 7 26.77 3.18 56.02
C THR A 7 25.30 3.53 56.16
N GLY A 8 24.83 4.46 55.37
CA GLY A 8 23.40 4.68 55.20
C GLY A 8 22.77 3.51 54.41
N ALA A 9 21.82 2.81 55.07
CA ALA A 9 20.99 1.81 54.43
C ALA A 9 20.13 2.49 53.35
N PHE A 10 20.33 2.08 52.10
CA PHE A 10 19.41 2.41 51.04
C PHE A 10 18.18 1.49 51.13
N ASP A 11 17.07 2.02 51.63
CA ASP A 11 15.75 1.43 51.48
C ASP A 11 15.37 1.43 50.00
N ASN A 12 15.59 0.28 49.36
CA ASN A 12 15.20 0.05 47.97
C ASN A 12 13.72 -0.33 47.96
N LYS A 13 12.81 0.64 48.03
CA LYS A 13 11.42 0.47 47.72
C LYS A 13 11.34 0.26 46.21
N TYR A 14 11.23 -1.00 45.78
CA TYR A 14 10.75 -1.34 44.46
C TYR A 14 9.32 -0.81 44.38
N ALA A 15 9.15 0.29 43.61
CA ALA A 15 7.83 0.67 43.12
C ALA A 15 7.36 -0.45 42.19
N GLU A 16 6.26 -1.11 42.54
CA GLU A 16 5.57 -2.02 41.62
C GLU A 16 5.28 -1.26 40.33
N PRO A 17 5.51 -1.87 39.14
CA PRO A 17 5.19 -1.22 37.90
C PRO A 17 3.67 -0.96 37.89
N GLU A 18 3.30 0.32 37.80
CA GLU A 18 1.91 0.71 37.59
C GLU A 18 1.40 -0.07 36.38
N CYS A 19 0.36 -0.88 36.60
CA CYS A 19 -0.35 -1.57 35.55
C CYS A 19 -0.94 -0.50 34.62
N ILE A 20 -0.27 -0.26 33.49
CA ILE A 20 -0.78 0.59 32.42
C ILE A 20 -2.02 -0.14 31.88
N THR A 21 -3.18 0.24 32.38
CA THR A 21 -4.45 -0.16 31.79
C THR A 21 -4.39 0.24 30.31
N PRO A 22 -4.64 -0.68 29.36
CA PRO A 22 -4.72 -0.32 27.95
C PRO A 22 -5.74 0.81 27.83
N MET A 23 -5.32 1.97 27.26
CA MET A 23 -6.26 3.03 26.95
C MET A 23 -7.32 2.42 26.03
N GLU A 24 -8.55 2.26 26.53
CA GLU A 24 -9.68 1.85 25.72
C GLU A 24 -9.77 2.84 24.55
N GLN A 25 -9.56 2.35 23.34
CA GLN A 25 -9.77 3.16 22.15
C GLN A 25 -11.25 3.58 22.15
N PRO A 26 -11.54 4.87 21.97
CA PRO A 26 -12.93 5.34 21.99
C PRO A 26 -13.72 4.57 20.93
N VAL A 27 -14.79 3.92 21.35
CA VAL A 27 -15.68 3.19 20.44
C VAL A 27 -16.21 4.14 19.39
N PRO A 28 -16.03 3.86 18.10
CA PRO A 28 -16.48 4.74 17.03
C PRO A 28 -17.96 5.04 17.15
N ARG A 29 -18.34 6.28 16.89
CA ARG A 29 -19.75 6.70 16.93
C ARG A 29 -20.50 6.07 15.76
N ARG A 30 -21.55 5.30 16.07
CA ARG A 30 -22.42 4.69 15.04
C ARG A 30 -23.02 5.74 14.13
N SER A 31 -23.02 5.47 12.82
CA SER A 31 -23.52 6.39 11.80
C SER A 31 -24.17 5.64 10.63
N VAL A 32 -24.99 6.34 9.88
CA VAL A 32 -25.41 5.95 8.53
C VAL A 32 -24.69 6.87 7.57
N VAL A 33 -24.01 6.31 6.58
CA VAL A 33 -23.23 7.06 5.60
C VAL A 33 -23.79 6.89 4.20
N GLN A 34 -23.74 7.95 3.42
CA GLN A 34 -24.00 7.89 1.98
C GLN A 34 -22.66 7.72 1.27
N VAL A 35 -22.55 6.66 0.49
CA VAL A 35 -21.33 6.33 -0.25
C VAL A 35 -21.61 6.42 -1.74
N TYR A 36 -20.79 7.18 -2.45
CA TYR A 36 -20.82 7.30 -3.91
C TYR A 36 -19.77 6.39 -4.54
N PHE A 37 -20.19 5.59 -5.50
CA PHE A 37 -19.36 4.67 -6.28
C PHE A 37 -19.23 5.19 -7.71
N ALA A 38 -18.07 5.76 -8.03
CA ALA A 38 -17.82 6.40 -9.32
C ALA A 38 -17.92 5.40 -10.50
N GLU A 39 -17.41 4.18 -10.32
CA GLU A 39 -17.46 3.14 -11.36
C GLU A 39 -18.87 2.74 -11.78
N ARG A 40 -19.84 2.88 -10.87
CA ARG A 40 -21.25 2.53 -11.08
C ARG A 40 -22.15 3.72 -11.21
N ASN A 41 -21.62 4.93 -11.01
CA ASN A 41 -22.38 6.19 -10.95
C ASN A 41 -23.61 6.08 -10.03
N MET A 42 -23.43 5.55 -8.83
CA MET A 42 -24.53 5.36 -7.90
C MET A 42 -24.15 5.74 -6.47
N LYS A 43 -25.17 6.15 -5.71
CA LYS A 43 -25.05 6.56 -4.31
C LYS A 43 -25.98 5.68 -3.46
N LEU A 44 -25.44 5.05 -2.41
CA LEU A 44 -26.17 4.14 -1.54
C LEU A 44 -25.86 4.42 -0.07
N ALA A 45 -26.81 4.06 0.81
CA ALA A 45 -26.67 4.19 2.25
C ALA A 45 -26.10 2.92 2.87
N TYR A 46 -25.15 3.09 3.79
CA TYR A 46 -24.52 2.01 4.55
C TYR A 46 -24.51 2.31 6.04
N TYR A 47 -24.57 1.26 6.86
CA TYR A 47 -24.40 1.36 8.28
C TYR A 47 -22.91 1.27 8.64
N ASN A 48 -22.47 2.14 9.55
CA ASN A 48 -21.11 2.16 10.07
C ASN A 48 -21.11 2.14 11.60
N ASP A 49 -20.41 1.17 12.17
CA ASP A 49 -20.22 1.00 13.60
C ASP A 49 -18.73 0.76 13.97
N ARG A 50 -17.82 0.89 13.00
CA ARG A 50 -16.41 0.53 13.14
C ARG A 50 -15.44 1.71 12.97
N PHE A 51 -15.83 2.76 12.25
CA PHE A 51 -14.91 3.82 11.83
C PHE A 51 -15.46 5.21 12.18
N ASP A 52 -14.56 6.15 12.49
CA ASP A 52 -14.92 7.58 12.62
C ASP A 52 -14.86 8.23 11.23
N LEU A 53 -15.93 8.04 10.44
CA LEU A 53 -15.98 8.44 9.05
C LEU A 53 -16.32 9.93 8.90
N LYS A 54 -15.70 10.52 7.85
CA LYS A 54 -15.93 11.91 7.42
C LYS A 54 -16.28 11.94 5.93
N CYS A 55 -16.91 13.02 5.50
CA CYS A 55 -17.12 13.29 4.07
C CYS A 55 -15.74 13.34 3.37
N GLY A 56 -15.65 12.67 2.22
CA GLY A 56 -14.40 12.53 1.47
C GLY A 56 -13.66 11.22 1.72
N ASP A 57 -13.89 10.54 2.84
CA ASP A 57 -13.24 9.27 3.13
C ASP A 57 -13.53 8.22 2.05
N LEU A 58 -12.53 7.40 1.74
CA LEU A 58 -12.66 6.26 0.86
C LEU A 58 -12.89 4.99 1.67
N VAL A 59 -13.86 4.20 1.26
CA VAL A 59 -14.31 3.03 2.00
C VAL A 59 -14.60 1.85 1.08
N TYR A 60 -14.49 0.65 1.64
CA TYR A 60 -15.08 -0.56 1.08
C TYR A 60 -16.30 -0.96 1.90
N VAL A 61 -17.24 -1.61 1.23
CA VAL A 61 -18.53 -2.00 1.80
C VAL A 61 -18.82 -3.47 1.54
N ASP A 62 -19.66 -4.08 2.34
CA ASP A 62 -20.14 -5.44 2.09
C ASP A 62 -21.27 -5.48 1.05
N GLY A 63 -21.55 -6.67 0.51
CA GLY A 63 -22.66 -6.97 -0.36
C GLY A 63 -22.39 -6.77 -1.85
N LYS A 64 -23.36 -6.26 -2.62
CA LYS A 64 -23.29 -6.22 -4.10
C LYS A 64 -22.18 -5.34 -4.67
N LEU A 65 -21.68 -4.38 -3.89
CA LEU A 65 -20.60 -3.47 -4.26
C LEU A 65 -19.31 -3.79 -3.50
N GLU A 66 -19.21 -4.99 -2.96
CA GLU A 66 -17.97 -5.49 -2.35
C GLU A 66 -16.81 -5.43 -3.36
N GLY A 67 -15.64 -5.01 -2.88
CA GLY A 67 -14.45 -4.82 -3.71
C GLY A 67 -14.45 -3.54 -4.56
N ILE A 68 -15.54 -2.77 -4.61
CA ILE A 68 -15.60 -1.49 -5.32
C ILE A 68 -15.34 -0.37 -4.31
N LEU A 69 -14.39 0.50 -4.64
CA LEU A 69 -14.05 1.65 -3.82
C LEU A 69 -15.15 2.71 -3.88
N GLY A 70 -15.64 3.14 -2.72
CA GLY A 70 -16.65 4.17 -2.59
C GLY A 70 -16.13 5.38 -1.83
N ARG A 71 -16.71 6.57 -2.08
CA ARG A 71 -16.41 7.80 -1.36
C ARG A 71 -17.59 8.22 -0.48
N VAL A 72 -17.33 8.46 0.79
CA VAL A 72 -18.34 8.98 1.72
C VAL A 72 -18.72 10.40 1.32
N THR A 73 -20.00 10.65 1.08
CA THR A 73 -20.54 11.96 0.69
C THR A 73 -21.37 12.61 1.79
N GLU A 74 -21.85 11.82 2.76
CA GLU A 74 -22.63 12.32 3.87
C GLU A 74 -22.52 11.37 5.06
N VAL A 75 -22.46 11.91 6.29
CA VAL A 75 -22.45 11.14 7.54
C VAL A 75 -23.60 11.62 8.41
N SER A 76 -24.51 10.72 8.79
CA SER A 76 -25.64 10.99 9.66
C SER A 76 -25.52 10.23 10.98
N TYR A 77 -25.56 10.94 12.08
CA TYR A 77 -25.56 10.40 13.43
C TYR A 77 -26.96 10.34 14.05
N ASN A 78 -27.95 11.02 13.44
CA ASN A 78 -29.32 10.98 13.87
C ASN A 78 -30.12 10.09 12.93
N PHE A 79 -30.26 8.81 13.28
CA PHE A 79 -30.93 7.82 12.44
C PHE A 79 -31.71 6.81 13.28
N LYS A 80 -32.72 6.20 12.68
CA LYS A 80 -33.43 5.04 13.20
C LYS A 80 -33.62 4.04 12.06
N ILE A 81 -32.86 2.93 12.12
CA ILE A 81 -32.85 1.90 11.09
C ILE A 81 -33.05 0.52 11.70
N LYS A 82 -33.49 -0.42 10.89
CA LYS A 82 -33.38 -1.84 11.17
C LYS A 82 -32.07 -2.31 10.56
N VAL A 83 -31.09 -2.66 11.42
CA VAL A 83 -29.71 -2.97 10.99
C VAL A 83 -29.65 -4.09 9.96
N SER A 84 -30.57 -5.08 10.03
CA SER A 84 -30.64 -6.19 9.04
C SER A 84 -30.93 -5.73 7.61
N ASP A 85 -31.46 -4.53 7.42
CA ASP A 85 -31.83 -4.01 6.11
C ASP A 85 -30.67 -3.21 5.47
N TYR A 86 -29.59 -2.99 6.21
CA TYR A 86 -28.44 -2.21 5.77
C TYR A 86 -27.19 -3.09 5.62
N LYS A 87 -26.46 -2.84 4.56
CA LYS A 87 -25.09 -3.32 4.39
C LYS A 87 -24.13 -2.42 5.17
N ARG A 88 -22.92 -2.93 5.46
CA ARG A 88 -21.95 -2.25 6.34
C ARG A 88 -20.76 -1.71 5.58
N VAL A 89 -20.15 -0.68 6.16
CA VAL A 89 -18.77 -0.32 5.82
C VAL A 89 -17.85 -1.34 6.46
N ILE A 90 -16.99 -1.97 5.64
CA ILE A 90 -16.06 -3.03 6.07
C ILE A 90 -14.63 -2.55 6.23
N ALA A 91 -14.23 -1.52 5.46
CA ALA A 91 -12.90 -0.95 5.58
C ALA A 91 -12.89 0.55 5.28
N LEU A 92 -12.03 1.26 6.02
CA LEU A 92 -11.63 2.64 5.74
C LEU A 92 -10.25 2.61 5.10
N VAL A 93 -10.10 3.28 3.95
CA VAL A 93 -8.84 3.35 3.23
C VAL A 93 -7.99 4.49 3.79
N ASP A 94 -6.81 4.18 4.32
CA ASP A 94 -5.88 5.21 4.75
C ASP A 94 -5.19 5.87 3.55
N THR A 95 -5.56 7.10 3.28
CA THR A 95 -5.02 7.93 2.20
C THR A 95 -4.09 9.04 2.71
N ASN A 96 -3.70 9.01 3.99
CA ASN A 96 -2.79 10.00 4.55
C ASN A 96 -1.34 9.63 4.20
N VAL A 97 -0.72 10.42 3.36
CA VAL A 97 0.68 10.22 2.97
C VAL A 97 1.54 11.30 3.62
N LYS A 98 2.61 10.88 4.29
CA LYS A 98 3.56 11.76 4.97
C LYS A 98 4.98 11.26 4.68
N GLY A 99 5.87 12.16 4.33
CA GLY A 99 7.27 11.82 4.09
C GLY A 99 7.89 12.75 3.07
N GLN A 100 9.14 12.49 2.73
CA GLN A 100 9.84 13.17 1.67
C GLN A 100 9.69 12.41 0.37
N PHE A 101 9.38 13.13 -0.71
CA PHE A 101 9.13 12.56 -2.03
C PHE A 101 10.08 13.17 -3.06
N PHE A 102 10.54 12.34 -3.95
CA PHE A 102 11.47 12.66 -5.01
C PHE A 102 10.87 12.33 -6.38
N MET A 103 11.22 13.10 -7.39
CA MET A 103 10.74 12.84 -8.76
C MET A 103 11.49 11.66 -9.37
N ALA A 104 10.77 10.62 -9.75
CA ALA A 104 11.31 9.46 -10.45
C ALA A 104 10.48 9.18 -11.72
N GLY A 105 10.77 9.88 -12.79
CA GLY A 105 10.04 9.75 -14.06
C GLY A 105 8.56 10.08 -13.90
N SER A 106 7.70 9.11 -14.19
CA SER A 106 6.23 9.20 -14.00
C SER A 106 5.77 8.94 -12.56
N HIS A 107 6.70 8.63 -11.63
CA HIS A 107 6.44 8.29 -10.24
C HIS A 107 7.00 9.34 -9.28
N PHE A 108 6.51 9.29 -8.04
CA PHE A 108 7.17 9.86 -6.88
C PHE A 108 7.78 8.73 -6.06
N ALA A 109 9.07 8.83 -5.78
CA ALA A 109 9.79 7.88 -4.93
C ALA A 109 9.96 8.42 -3.52
N SER A 110 9.98 7.54 -2.53
CA SER A 110 10.37 7.84 -1.16
C SER A 110 11.31 6.75 -0.65
N PHE A 111 12.28 7.14 0.15
CA PHE A 111 13.24 6.25 0.82
C PHE A 111 12.89 6.03 2.30
N ASP A 112 11.72 6.54 2.72
CA ASP A 112 11.14 6.30 4.05
C ASP A 112 10.11 5.17 3.99
N ARG A 113 10.35 4.08 4.74
CA ARG A 113 9.45 2.91 4.81
C ARG A 113 8.03 3.25 5.26
N ASN A 114 7.87 4.34 6.02
CA ASN A 114 6.56 4.75 6.54
C ASN A 114 5.78 5.64 5.57
N ALA A 115 6.43 6.20 4.55
CA ALA A 115 5.77 7.12 3.62
C ALA A 115 4.77 6.42 2.72
N LEU A 116 5.19 5.32 2.08
CA LEU A 116 4.41 4.55 1.11
C LEU A 116 4.53 3.03 1.37
N PRO A 117 4.14 2.50 2.54
CA PRO A 117 4.25 1.07 2.79
C PRO A 117 3.31 0.26 1.87
N ALA A 118 3.79 -0.84 1.30
CA ALA A 118 3.04 -1.68 0.36
C ALA A 118 1.68 -2.13 0.92
N ALA A 119 1.64 -2.56 2.19
CA ALA A 119 0.42 -2.98 2.87
C ALA A 119 -0.68 -1.88 2.94
N LYS A 120 -0.29 -0.61 2.92
CA LYS A 120 -1.22 0.50 2.84
C LYS A 120 -1.64 0.76 1.40
N ILE A 121 -0.70 0.79 0.49
CA ILE A 121 -0.95 1.16 -0.91
C ILE A 121 -1.82 0.12 -1.61
N ILE A 122 -1.70 -1.17 -1.29
CA ILE A 122 -2.56 -2.21 -1.86
C ILE A 122 -4.05 -1.94 -1.58
N ASN A 123 -4.38 -1.40 -0.39
CA ASN A 123 -5.75 -1.07 -0.02
C ASN A 123 -6.35 0.10 -0.83
N TRP A 124 -5.54 0.84 -1.57
CA TRP A 124 -6.06 1.82 -2.52
C TRP A 124 -6.70 1.16 -3.76
N PHE A 125 -6.33 -0.08 -4.06
CA PHE A 125 -6.73 -0.81 -5.26
C PHE A 125 -7.59 -2.04 -4.99
N LYS A 126 -7.53 -2.57 -3.77
CA LYS A 126 -8.16 -3.83 -3.40
C LYS A 126 -8.71 -3.73 -1.98
N ALA A 127 -9.92 -4.23 -1.75
CA ALA A 127 -10.46 -4.35 -0.40
C ALA A 127 -9.55 -5.27 0.43
N PRO A 128 -9.29 -4.96 1.71
CA PRO A 128 -8.65 -5.92 2.59
C PRO A 128 -9.51 -7.17 2.65
N SER A 129 -8.88 -8.33 2.56
CA SER A 129 -9.51 -9.64 2.68
C SER A 129 -9.14 -10.23 4.03
N ASP A 130 -10.14 -10.69 4.79
CA ASP A 130 -9.93 -11.48 6.00
C ASP A 130 -9.63 -12.96 5.65
N GLU A 131 -9.82 -13.36 4.39
CA GLU A 131 -9.51 -14.69 3.89
C GLU A 131 -8.08 -14.69 3.35
N GLU A 132 -7.18 -15.42 4.00
CA GLU A 132 -5.88 -15.78 3.44
C GLU A 132 -6.15 -16.75 2.28
N GLU A 133 -6.21 -16.21 1.05
CA GLU A 133 -6.20 -17.05 -0.13
C GLU A 133 -4.83 -17.74 -0.20
N GLU A 134 -4.77 -19.04 0.08
CA GLU A 134 -3.56 -19.84 -0.05
C GLU A 134 -3.19 -19.98 -1.53
N PHE A 135 -2.20 -19.19 -1.98
CA PHE A 135 -1.64 -19.33 -3.31
C PHE A 135 -0.43 -20.28 -3.25
N VAL A 136 -0.52 -21.38 -3.96
CA VAL A 136 0.65 -22.21 -4.23
C VAL A 136 1.19 -21.80 -5.59
N SER A 137 2.32 -21.08 -5.60
CA SER A 137 3.07 -20.81 -6.82
C SER A 137 4.20 -21.85 -6.95
N GLY A 138 4.36 -22.42 -8.15
CA GLY A 138 5.60 -23.11 -8.51
C GLY A 138 6.70 -22.07 -8.68
N ASN A 139 7.84 -22.27 -8.05
CA ASN A 139 8.99 -21.42 -8.25
C ASN A 139 9.64 -21.80 -9.59
N ASP A 140 9.66 -20.88 -10.53
CA ASP A 140 10.55 -20.95 -11.68
C ASP A 140 11.91 -20.45 -11.19
N ASP A 141 12.89 -21.35 -11.01
CA ASP A 141 14.23 -21.03 -10.53
C ASP A 141 15.05 -20.20 -11.55
N THR A 142 14.43 -19.69 -12.59
CA THR A 142 15.08 -18.83 -13.57
C THR A 142 15.40 -17.46 -12.99
N ALA A 143 16.70 -17.23 -12.78
CA ALA A 143 17.22 -15.90 -12.50
C ALA A 143 17.67 -15.24 -13.81
N PHE A 144 17.54 -13.91 -13.90
CA PHE A 144 18.00 -13.12 -15.03
C PHE A 144 18.50 -11.74 -14.58
N LEU A 145 19.35 -11.14 -15.39
CA LEU A 145 19.80 -9.77 -15.13
C LEU A 145 18.74 -8.76 -15.58
N LEU A 146 18.40 -7.79 -14.71
CA LEU A 146 17.41 -6.76 -14.99
C LEU A 146 17.77 -5.93 -16.26
N GLU A 147 19.04 -5.76 -16.54
CA GLU A 147 19.53 -5.10 -17.76
C GLU A 147 19.20 -5.92 -19.02
N ASN A 148 19.14 -7.25 -18.90
CA ASN A 148 18.92 -8.16 -20.03
C ASN A 148 17.56 -8.84 -19.97
N LEU A 149 16.48 -8.08 -20.18
CA LEU A 149 15.11 -8.61 -20.18
C LEU A 149 14.84 -9.65 -21.29
N ASN A 150 15.76 -9.84 -22.25
CA ASN A 150 15.65 -10.91 -23.24
C ASN A 150 15.82 -12.30 -22.62
N GLU A 151 16.48 -12.40 -21.47
CA GLU A 151 16.62 -13.65 -20.71
C GLU A 151 15.36 -14.03 -19.93
N MET A 152 14.46 -13.06 -19.75
CA MET A 152 13.14 -13.32 -19.17
C MET A 152 12.35 -14.22 -20.11
N ASN A 153 11.94 -15.40 -19.65
CA ASN A 153 11.17 -16.36 -20.43
C ASN A 153 9.73 -15.87 -20.67
N VAL A 154 9.59 -14.85 -21.52
CA VAL A 154 8.32 -14.21 -21.86
C VAL A 154 8.05 -14.33 -23.36
N SER A 155 6.81 -14.68 -23.74
CA SER A 155 6.43 -14.71 -25.15
C SER A 155 6.42 -13.31 -25.76
N SER A 156 6.74 -13.19 -27.07
CA SER A 156 6.75 -11.90 -27.77
C SER A 156 5.43 -11.13 -27.61
N ALA A 157 4.29 -11.82 -27.67
CA ALA A 157 2.99 -11.21 -27.47
C ALA A 157 2.75 -10.71 -26.02
N ALA A 158 3.31 -11.38 -25.04
CA ALA A 158 3.22 -10.93 -23.65
C ALA A 158 4.19 -9.75 -23.39
N ALA A 159 5.38 -9.78 -23.98
CA ALA A 159 6.35 -8.69 -23.92
C ALA A 159 5.81 -7.40 -24.57
N GLU A 160 5.21 -7.50 -25.75
CA GLU A 160 4.58 -6.36 -26.44
C GLU A 160 3.45 -5.72 -25.58
N ARG A 161 2.56 -6.56 -25.03
CA ARG A 161 1.50 -6.09 -24.11
C ARG A 161 2.07 -5.51 -22.82
N GLY A 162 3.14 -6.09 -22.29
CA GLY A 162 3.82 -5.59 -21.10
C GLY A 162 4.48 -4.22 -21.36
N HIS A 163 5.13 -4.06 -22.50
CA HIS A 163 5.66 -2.76 -22.92
C HIS A 163 4.55 -1.69 -23.04
N LYS A 164 3.39 -2.07 -23.61
CA LYS A 164 2.23 -1.17 -23.65
C LYS A 164 1.75 -0.77 -22.25
N TYR A 165 1.69 -1.73 -21.30
CA TYR A 165 1.31 -1.47 -19.91
C TYR A 165 2.29 -0.51 -19.22
N TYR A 166 3.59 -0.67 -19.45
CA TYR A 166 4.61 0.25 -18.99
C TYR A 166 4.41 1.65 -19.57
N MET A 167 4.27 1.79 -20.90
CA MET A 167 4.05 3.08 -21.57
C MET A 167 2.75 3.78 -21.13
N GLU A 168 1.73 3.03 -20.73
CA GLU A 168 0.48 3.54 -20.18
C GLU A 168 0.57 3.83 -18.66
N ASN A 169 1.76 3.73 -18.07
CA ASN A 169 2.01 3.91 -16.63
C ASN A 169 1.09 3.02 -15.74
N ARG A 170 0.83 1.78 -16.18
CA ARG A 170 -0.04 0.86 -15.43
C ARG A 170 0.64 0.21 -14.23
N VAL A 171 1.95 0.31 -14.08
CA VAL A 171 2.65 0.01 -12.84
C VAL A 171 2.39 1.17 -11.88
N ARG A 172 1.42 1.00 -11.00
CA ARG A 172 0.93 2.07 -10.12
C ARG A 172 1.77 2.25 -8.87
N TYR A 173 2.44 1.20 -8.47
CA TYR A 173 3.31 1.17 -7.31
C TYR A 173 4.42 0.15 -7.51
N ILE A 174 5.61 0.47 -7.05
CA ILE A 174 6.74 -0.45 -7.02
C ILE A 174 7.65 -0.10 -5.84
N CYS A 175 8.14 -1.12 -5.12
CA CYS A 175 9.11 -0.93 -4.04
C CYS A 175 10.16 -2.03 -4.03
N ILE A 176 11.29 -1.71 -3.40
CA ILE A 176 12.29 -2.68 -2.93
C ILE A 176 12.54 -2.41 -1.45
N ASP A 177 12.51 -3.46 -0.64
CA ASP A 177 12.94 -3.46 0.75
C ASP A 177 14.00 -4.56 0.96
N GLY A 178 15.25 -4.14 1.07
CA GLY A 178 16.39 -5.06 1.05
C GLY A 178 16.48 -5.81 -0.28
N THR A 179 16.17 -7.10 -0.28
CA THR A 179 16.13 -7.92 -1.50
C THR A 179 14.71 -8.20 -2.00
N HIS A 180 13.70 -7.89 -1.21
CA HIS A 180 12.31 -8.15 -1.58
C HIS A 180 11.73 -7.01 -2.42
N GLY A 181 11.28 -7.34 -3.62
CA GLY A 181 10.60 -6.43 -4.53
C GLY A 181 9.11 -6.73 -4.64
N TYR A 182 8.30 -5.67 -4.70
CA TYR A 182 6.84 -5.77 -4.83
C TYR A 182 6.31 -4.66 -5.72
N ALA A 183 5.32 -4.97 -6.55
CA ALA A 183 4.66 -3.99 -7.41
C ALA A 183 3.15 -4.25 -7.56
N ILE A 184 2.41 -3.18 -7.83
CA ILE A 184 0.99 -3.21 -8.17
C ILE A 184 0.82 -2.74 -9.61
N VAL A 185 0.24 -3.60 -10.44
CA VAL A 185 -0.02 -3.34 -11.86
C VAL A 185 -1.53 -3.30 -12.12
N GLU A 186 -2.01 -2.18 -12.62
CA GLU A 186 -3.43 -2.00 -12.95
C GLU A 186 -3.76 -2.61 -14.32
N GLY A 187 -4.72 -3.54 -14.32
CA GLY A 187 -5.28 -4.15 -15.53
C GLY A 187 -6.80 -4.14 -15.47
N SER A 188 -7.45 -5.31 -15.64
CA SER A 188 -8.88 -5.46 -15.35
C SER A 188 -9.19 -5.41 -13.85
N LYS A 189 -8.18 -5.67 -13.03
CA LYS A 189 -8.11 -5.47 -11.60
C LYS A 189 -6.67 -5.07 -11.22
N ALA A 190 -6.39 -4.84 -9.94
CA ALA A 190 -5.02 -4.72 -9.47
C ALA A 190 -4.36 -6.11 -9.42
N TYR A 191 -3.17 -6.20 -10.00
CA TYR A 191 -2.34 -7.42 -9.97
C TYR A 191 -1.08 -7.13 -9.16
N GLU A 192 -0.74 -8.06 -8.30
CA GLU A 192 0.44 -8.02 -7.45
C GLU A 192 1.56 -8.79 -8.13
N VAL A 193 2.75 -8.21 -8.17
CA VAL A 193 3.97 -8.83 -8.70
C VAL A 193 5.02 -8.80 -7.61
N GLU A 194 5.57 -9.96 -7.27
CA GLU A 194 6.62 -10.12 -6.28
C GLU A 194 7.88 -10.68 -6.95
N PHE A 195 9.04 -10.30 -6.43
CA PHE A 195 10.33 -10.75 -6.92
C PHE A 195 11.43 -10.56 -5.87
N GLN A 196 12.56 -11.25 -6.07
CA GLN A 196 13.81 -10.98 -5.36
C GLN A 196 14.72 -10.16 -6.28
N TYR A 197 15.33 -9.13 -5.72
CA TYR A 197 16.33 -8.30 -6.39
C TYR A 197 17.63 -8.32 -5.62
N ASN A 198 18.72 -8.74 -6.26
CA ASN A 198 20.03 -8.78 -5.65
C ASN A 198 21.11 -8.36 -6.65
N ASN A 199 21.69 -7.18 -6.47
CA ASN A 199 22.78 -6.66 -7.30
C ASN A 199 22.51 -6.75 -8.82
N GLY A 200 21.31 -6.38 -9.25
CA GLY A 200 20.91 -6.39 -10.66
C GLY A 200 20.30 -7.71 -11.14
N GLU A 201 20.33 -8.76 -10.34
CA GLU A 201 19.70 -10.04 -10.64
C GLU A 201 18.28 -10.12 -10.07
N ILE A 202 17.36 -10.59 -10.89
CA ILE A 202 15.96 -10.87 -10.54
C ILE A 202 15.76 -12.38 -10.43
N SER A 203 15.10 -12.82 -9.37
CA SER A 203 14.68 -14.20 -9.16
C SER A 203 13.33 -14.27 -8.45
N GLY A 204 12.70 -15.44 -8.37
CA GLY A 204 11.43 -15.64 -7.67
C GLY A 204 10.30 -14.73 -8.16
N LEU A 205 10.26 -14.42 -9.46
CA LEU A 205 9.31 -13.50 -10.05
C LEU A 205 7.93 -14.14 -10.21
N THR A 206 6.95 -13.67 -9.45
CA THR A 206 5.56 -14.17 -9.43
C THR A 206 4.55 -13.08 -9.76
N CYS A 207 3.31 -13.47 -10.11
CA CYS A 207 2.22 -12.55 -10.37
C CYS A 207 0.87 -13.17 -10.03
N SER A 208 0.00 -12.42 -9.36
CA SER A 208 -1.36 -12.83 -8.99
C SER A 208 -2.34 -12.98 -10.18
N CYS A 209 -1.87 -12.92 -11.42
CA CYS A 209 -2.73 -13.06 -12.60
C CYS A 209 -2.98 -14.50 -13.04
N PHE A 210 -2.40 -15.50 -12.38
CA PHE A 210 -2.53 -16.92 -12.69
C PHE A 210 -2.15 -17.33 -14.13
N CYS A 211 -1.27 -16.58 -14.78
CA CYS A 211 -0.71 -17.00 -16.06
C CYS A 211 0.30 -18.15 -15.84
N SER A 212 0.28 -19.15 -16.72
CA SER A 212 1.15 -20.33 -16.66
C SER A 212 2.61 -20.07 -17.05
N GLY A 213 3.06 -18.86 -17.07
CA GLY A 213 4.44 -18.45 -17.38
C GLY A 213 4.56 -16.94 -17.24
N SER A 214 5.71 -16.39 -17.62
CA SER A 214 5.95 -14.96 -17.53
C SER A 214 4.91 -14.15 -18.28
N CYS A 215 4.32 -13.19 -17.60
CA CYS A 215 3.17 -12.45 -18.07
C CYS A 215 3.49 -10.97 -18.37
N LYS A 216 2.52 -10.30 -19.02
CA LYS A 216 2.62 -8.86 -19.34
C LYS A 216 2.82 -7.97 -18.10
N HIS A 217 2.26 -8.36 -16.93
CA HIS A 217 2.39 -7.57 -15.69
C HIS A 217 3.81 -7.65 -15.15
N GLN A 218 4.39 -8.85 -15.11
CA GLN A 218 5.79 -9.05 -14.75
C GLN A 218 6.72 -8.27 -15.67
N PHE A 219 6.53 -8.36 -16.99
CA PHE A 219 7.36 -7.64 -17.96
C PHE A 219 7.25 -6.12 -17.80
N ALA A 220 6.05 -5.58 -17.61
CA ALA A 220 5.84 -4.16 -17.34
C ALA A 220 6.52 -3.72 -16.04
N THR A 221 6.45 -4.55 -14.99
CA THR A 221 7.12 -4.29 -13.72
C THR A 221 8.63 -4.21 -13.88
N MET A 222 9.24 -5.13 -14.64
CA MET A 222 10.69 -5.11 -14.85
C MET A 222 11.15 -3.89 -15.65
N LEU A 223 10.37 -3.44 -16.63
CA LEU A 223 10.63 -2.19 -17.33
C LEU A 223 10.59 -0.98 -16.38
N GLN A 224 9.56 -0.90 -15.55
CA GLN A 224 9.40 0.19 -14.58
C GLN A 224 10.49 0.14 -13.50
N LEU A 225 10.86 -1.05 -13.04
CA LEU A 225 11.94 -1.22 -12.06
C LEU A 225 13.27 -0.69 -12.62
N ARG A 226 13.60 -1.09 -13.84
CA ARG A 226 14.83 -0.67 -14.51
C ARG A 226 14.90 0.85 -14.63
N GLU A 227 13.84 1.49 -15.16
CA GLU A 227 13.76 2.96 -15.25
C GLU A 227 13.91 3.62 -13.88
N THR A 228 13.19 3.11 -12.88
CA THR A 228 13.19 3.70 -11.53
C THR A 228 14.56 3.60 -10.88
N LEU A 229 15.22 2.44 -10.97
CA LEU A 229 16.58 2.24 -10.44
C LEU A 229 17.61 3.10 -11.18
N GLU A 230 17.53 3.24 -12.51
CA GLU A 230 18.40 4.12 -13.28
C GLU A 230 18.29 5.57 -12.81
N ILE A 231 17.08 6.05 -12.53
CA ILE A 231 16.87 7.40 -11.99
C ILE A 231 17.43 7.51 -10.57
N ILE A 232 17.21 6.52 -9.73
CA ILE A 232 17.70 6.47 -8.35
C ILE A 232 19.24 6.51 -8.35
N ASP A 233 19.88 5.66 -9.13
CA ASP A 233 21.34 5.60 -9.21
C ASP A 233 21.96 6.90 -9.71
N ASN A 234 21.31 7.58 -10.66
CA ASN A 234 21.80 8.83 -11.21
C ASN A 234 21.55 10.06 -10.31
N GLN A 235 20.49 10.06 -9.49
CA GLN A 235 20.05 11.28 -8.80
C GLN A 235 19.92 11.12 -7.29
N TYR A 236 19.74 9.90 -6.76
CA TYR A 236 19.38 9.62 -5.36
C TYR A 236 20.14 8.43 -4.78
N ALA A 237 21.32 8.11 -5.33
CA ALA A 237 22.12 6.97 -4.92
C ALA A 237 22.50 7.01 -3.41
N GLU A 238 22.73 8.19 -2.88
CA GLU A 238 23.07 8.40 -1.47
C GLU A 238 21.88 8.05 -0.57
N GLU A 239 20.67 8.53 -0.90
CA GLU A 239 19.44 8.26 -0.15
C GLU A 239 19.11 6.76 -0.16
N TYR A 240 19.21 6.13 -1.32
CA TYR A 240 18.94 4.70 -1.45
C TYR A 240 19.98 3.85 -0.71
N SER A 241 21.27 4.14 -0.87
CA SER A 241 22.33 3.38 -0.22
C SER A 241 22.27 3.39 1.31
N ARG A 242 21.75 4.48 1.86
CA ARG A 242 21.59 4.65 3.31
C ARG A 242 20.47 3.77 3.90
N THR A 243 19.44 3.48 3.15
CA THR A 243 18.25 2.76 3.65
C THR A 243 18.09 1.35 3.09
N GLY A 244 18.63 1.08 1.90
CA GLY A 244 18.36 -0.13 1.13
C GLY A 244 16.88 -0.29 0.76
N TYR A 245 16.14 0.82 0.76
CA TYR A 245 14.69 0.86 0.53
C TYR A 245 14.32 1.99 -0.41
N PHE A 246 13.42 1.71 -1.33
CA PHE A 246 12.60 2.72 -1.97
C PHE A 246 11.19 2.21 -2.19
N ALA A 247 10.23 3.12 -2.23
CA ALA A 247 8.89 2.90 -2.76
C ALA A 247 8.54 4.03 -3.72
N ALA A 248 8.01 3.67 -4.88
CA ALA A 248 7.61 4.63 -5.90
C ALA A 248 6.15 4.42 -6.30
N VAL A 249 5.37 5.50 -6.30
CA VAL A 249 3.95 5.51 -6.65
C VAL A 249 3.72 6.42 -7.86
N HIS A 250 2.90 5.98 -8.81
CA HIS A 250 2.55 6.78 -9.97
C HIS A 250 1.90 8.11 -9.54
N LYS A 251 2.34 9.22 -10.14
CA LYS A 251 1.91 10.59 -9.76
C LYS A 251 0.39 10.76 -9.74
N GLY A 252 -0.29 10.32 -10.79
CA GLY A 252 -1.75 10.39 -10.87
C GLY A 252 -2.45 9.59 -9.78
N THR A 253 -1.90 8.43 -9.41
CA THR A 253 -2.40 7.62 -8.29
C THR A 253 -2.25 8.35 -6.97
N LEU A 254 -1.06 8.89 -6.70
CA LEU A 254 -0.82 9.63 -5.47
C LEU A 254 -1.77 10.82 -5.33
N PHE A 255 -1.96 11.61 -6.38
CA PHE A 255 -2.89 12.74 -6.35
C PHE A 255 -4.33 12.29 -6.16
N ALA A 256 -4.79 11.27 -6.87
CA ALA A 256 -6.17 10.77 -6.75
C ALA A 256 -6.52 10.29 -5.34
N PHE A 257 -5.59 9.68 -4.63
CA PHE A 257 -5.82 9.16 -3.28
C PHE A 257 -5.43 10.13 -2.17
N ALA A 258 -4.26 10.77 -2.26
CA ALA A 258 -3.73 11.59 -1.17
C ALA A 258 -4.19 13.06 -1.22
N VAL A 259 -4.61 13.56 -2.38
CA VAL A 259 -4.95 14.99 -2.58
C VAL A 259 -6.40 15.19 -2.95
N ASP A 260 -6.93 14.45 -3.94
CA ASP A 260 -8.27 14.67 -4.44
C ASP A 260 -9.35 14.39 -3.38
N GLY A 261 -10.31 15.33 -3.28
CA GLY A 261 -11.43 15.23 -2.36
C GLY A 261 -11.10 15.55 -0.90
N LYS A 262 -9.92 16.10 -0.63
CA LYS A 262 -9.54 16.61 0.70
C LYS A 262 -9.55 18.13 0.71
N ASP A 263 -10.13 18.74 1.77
CA ASP A 263 -10.14 20.19 1.97
C ASP A 263 -8.71 20.75 2.16
N ARG A 264 -7.79 19.90 2.59
CA ARG A 264 -6.35 20.20 2.68
C ARG A 264 -5.57 18.96 2.27
N GLY A 265 -5.08 18.95 1.03
CA GLY A 265 -4.09 17.98 0.60
C GLY A 265 -2.79 18.18 1.39
N SER A 266 -2.27 17.12 2.00
CA SER A 266 -0.98 17.16 2.70
C SER A 266 0.07 16.39 1.92
N LEU A 267 0.41 16.89 0.74
CA LEU A 267 1.62 16.46 0.04
C LEU A 267 2.68 17.53 0.28
N VAL A 268 3.68 17.22 1.06
CA VAL A 268 4.90 18.04 1.18
C VAL A 268 5.93 17.38 0.27
N LEU A 269 6.20 18.02 -0.86
CA LEU A 269 7.25 17.64 -1.80
C LEU A 269 8.58 18.22 -1.35
#